data_660a407d2b402a71bc6beb72646738e4
#
_entry.id   660a407d2b402a71bc6beb72646738e4
#
_cell.length_a   1.000
_cell.length_b   1.000
_cell.length_c   1.000
_cell.angle_alpha   90.00
_cell.angle_beta   90.00
_cell.angle_gamma   90.00
#
_symmetry.space_group_name_H-M   'P 1'
#
loop_
_entity.id
_entity.type
_entity.pdbx_description
1 polymer ?
#
loop_
_entity_poly.entity_id
_entity_poly.type
_entity_poly.pdbx_seq_one_letter_code
_entity_poly.pdbx_strand_id
1 'polypeptide(L)'
;QELPEVLADLVAAEAEGYDHVLFAATTLGKAAMPRVAALLDRAAISDIVAVKGPRTFVRGIYAGALLATVETTEDVVVATVRTTAFEGVASIEAAAPIEPVACPDANEDAQFVKFTEVQSDRPELVSAKVVVAGGRGLIDETGFKALEELADGIGAAVGATRTAVDMGLCPNDWQVGQTGKMIAPQLYMAFGISGAIQHTAGIKDAKVIVAVDKDPEAPIFEVADYGLVADGAETCRALAAKLAK
;
A
#
# COMPACT_ATOMS: atom_id res chain seq x y z
N GLN A 1 -3.92 18.08 -11.69
CA GLN A 1 -4.24 16.70 -12.11
C GLN A 1 -2.91 16.00 -12.30
N GLU A 2 -2.69 14.95 -11.51
CA GLU A 2 -1.39 14.32 -11.37
C GLU A 2 -1.21 13.24 -12.43
N LEU A 3 -0.90 13.64 -13.67
CA LEU A 3 -0.43 12.71 -14.69
C LEU A 3 1.07 12.43 -14.43
N PRO A 4 1.51 11.16 -14.40
CA PRO A 4 2.91 10.80 -14.14
C PRO A 4 3.88 11.46 -15.12
N GLU A 5 3.47 11.65 -16.37
CA GLU A 5 4.27 12.29 -17.43
C GLU A 5 4.55 13.76 -17.10
N VAL A 6 3.50 14.52 -16.78
CA VAL A 6 3.61 15.95 -16.45
C VAL A 6 4.38 16.15 -15.15
N LEU A 7 4.08 15.29 -14.14
CA LEU A 7 4.79 15.32 -12.86
C LEU A 7 6.29 15.03 -13.05
N ALA A 8 6.64 14.07 -13.92
CA ALA A 8 8.02 13.73 -14.16
C ALA A 8 8.79 14.86 -14.84
N ASP A 9 8.19 15.50 -15.85
CA ASP A 9 8.79 16.63 -16.55
C ASP A 9 8.98 17.83 -15.61
N LEU A 10 7.99 18.12 -14.75
CA LEU A 10 8.08 19.15 -13.72
C LEU A 10 9.22 18.87 -12.72
N VAL A 11 9.24 17.67 -12.16
CA VAL A 11 10.25 17.30 -11.15
C VAL A 11 11.64 17.28 -11.74
N ALA A 12 11.79 16.82 -12.98
CA ALA A 12 13.09 16.83 -13.65
C ALA A 12 13.61 18.27 -13.89
N ALA A 13 12.71 19.21 -14.20
CA ALA A 13 13.06 20.63 -14.37
C ALA A 13 13.47 21.30 -13.04
N GLU A 14 12.85 20.91 -11.93
CA GLU A 14 13.10 21.47 -10.59
C GLU A 14 14.20 20.72 -9.81
N ALA A 15 14.79 19.67 -10.39
CA ALA A 15 15.78 18.84 -9.71
C ALA A 15 17.16 19.50 -9.56
N GLU A 16 17.42 20.61 -10.23
CA GLU A 16 18.72 21.32 -10.14
C GLU A 16 18.95 21.83 -8.72
N GLY A 17 20.12 21.51 -8.17
CA GLY A 17 20.50 21.90 -6.80
C GLY A 17 20.05 20.96 -5.70
N TYR A 18 19.41 19.83 -6.04
CA TYR A 18 19.04 18.80 -5.08
C TYR A 18 19.90 17.55 -5.23
N ASP A 19 20.34 16.98 -4.10
CA ASP A 19 21.10 15.72 -4.06
C ASP A 19 20.19 14.49 -4.09
N HIS A 20 18.91 14.64 -3.72
CA HIS A 20 17.95 13.56 -3.60
C HIS A 20 16.58 13.97 -4.15
N VAL A 21 16.04 13.17 -5.06
CA VAL A 21 14.67 13.28 -5.60
C VAL A 21 13.91 12.03 -5.16
N LEU A 22 13.03 12.20 -4.18
CA LEU A 22 12.35 11.08 -3.52
C LEU A 22 10.86 11.12 -3.79
N PHE A 23 10.30 9.97 -4.13
CA PHE A 23 8.87 9.76 -4.30
C PHE A 23 8.36 8.76 -3.26
N ALA A 24 7.14 8.95 -2.77
CA ALA A 24 6.45 7.86 -2.08
C ALA A 24 6.23 6.68 -3.05
N ALA A 25 6.39 5.44 -2.57
CA ALA A 25 6.21 4.23 -3.39
C ALA A 25 4.71 3.92 -3.64
N THR A 26 3.91 4.96 -3.93
CA THR A 26 2.53 4.89 -4.40
C THR A 26 2.48 4.54 -5.89
N THR A 27 1.29 4.29 -6.42
CA THR A 27 1.10 4.05 -7.87
C THR A 27 1.64 5.22 -8.70
N LEU A 28 1.35 6.46 -8.30
CA LEU A 28 1.85 7.67 -8.97
C LEU A 28 3.38 7.77 -8.88
N GLY A 29 3.95 7.60 -7.68
CA GLY A 29 5.41 7.69 -7.49
C GLY A 29 6.17 6.61 -8.25
N LYS A 30 5.63 5.38 -8.30
CA LYS A 30 6.20 4.28 -9.09
C LYS A 30 6.13 4.51 -10.60
N ALA A 31 5.15 5.28 -11.07
CA ALA A 31 5.03 5.64 -12.48
C ALA A 31 5.91 6.84 -12.85
N ALA A 32 5.98 7.89 -12.00
CA ALA A 32 6.72 9.11 -12.29
C ALA A 32 8.24 8.96 -12.07
N MET A 33 8.67 8.33 -10.97
CA MET A 33 10.09 8.28 -10.57
C MET A 33 11.03 7.71 -11.64
N PRO A 34 10.74 6.56 -12.28
CA PRO A 34 11.65 6.01 -13.29
C PRO A 34 11.76 6.90 -14.53
N ARG A 35 10.69 7.64 -14.85
CA ARG A 35 10.74 8.65 -15.93
C ARG A 35 11.64 9.83 -15.54
N VAL A 36 11.54 10.35 -14.30
CA VAL A 36 12.45 11.38 -13.80
C VAL A 36 13.89 10.91 -13.86
N ALA A 37 14.17 9.68 -13.41
CA ALA A 37 15.51 9.11 -13.46
C ALA A 37 16.06 9.06 -14.89
N ALA A 38 15.24 8.67 -15.87
CA ALA A 38 15.62 8.65 -17.28
C ALA A 38 15.84 10.05 -17.85
N LEU A 39 14.99 11.04 -17.50
CA LEU A 39 15.16 12.44 -17.93
C LEU A 39 16.44 13.08 -17.38
N LEU A 40 16.83 12.72 -16.16
CA LEU A 40 18.05 13.19 -15.51
C LEU A 40 19.30 12.37 -15.89
N ASP A 41 19.13 11.28 -16.66
CA ASP A 41 20.20 10.31 -16.98
C ASP A 41 20.85 9.75 -15.70
N ARG A 42 20.02 9.25 -14.77
CA ARG A 42 20.44 8.69 -13.47
C ARG A 42 19.86 7.30 -13.23
N ALA A 43 20.61 6.48 -12.50
CA ALA A 43 20.09 5.20 -12.02
C ALA A 43 19.04 5.38 -10.92
N ALA A 44 17.95 4.60 -11.00
CA ALA A 44 16.84 4.68 -10.05
C ALA A 44 16.95 3.61 -8.95
N ILE A 45 16.61 4.00 -7.71
CA ILE A 45 16.49 3.05 -6.59
C ILE A 45 15.02 2.95 -6.18
N SER A 46 14.39 1.81 -6.41
CA SER A 46 12.99 1.62 -6.08
C SER A 46 12.77 1.00 -4.70
N ASP A 47 11.70 1.45 -4.02
CA ASP A 47 11.11 0.82 -2.84
C ASP A 47 12.06 0.70 -1.64
N ILE A 48 12.70 1.81 -1.28
CA ILE A 48 13.61 1.91 -0.13
C ILE A 48 12.82 1.63 1.16
N VAL A 49 13.35 0.73 2.01
CA VAL A 49 12.78 0.37 3.32
C VAL A 49 13.66 0.80 4.49
N ALA A 50 14.92 1.15 4.25
CA ALA A 50 15.80 1.75 5.26
C ALA A 50 16.91 2.57 4.60
N VAL A 51 17.38 3.57 5.32
CA VAL A 51 18.50 4.45 4.93
C VAL A 51 19.70 4.12 5.82
N LYS A 52 20.84 3.76 5.22
CA LYS A 52 22.11 3.48 5.90
C LYS A 52 23.10 4.63 5.78
N GLY A 53 22.93 5.47 4.79
CA GLY A 53 23.77 6.63 4.53
C GLY A 53 23.20 7.45 3.38
N PRO A 54 23.81 8.58 3.02
CA PRO A 54 23.28 9.48 1.99
C PRO A 54 23.18 8.83 0.61
N ARG A 55 23.96 7.77 0.36
CA ARG A 55 24.00 7.02 -0.91
C ARG A 55 23.80 5.51 -0.72
N THR A 56 23.48 5.06 0.50
CA THR A 56 23.36 3.63 0.84
C THR A 56 21.99 3.34 1.42
N PHE A 57 21.25 2.45 0.77
CA PHE A 57 19.86 2.18 1.06
C PHE A 57 19.60 0.67 1.16
N VAL A 58 18.54 0.29 1.86
CA VAL A 58 18.03 -1.08 1.89
C VAL A 58 16.73 -1.14 1.14
N ARG A 59 16.57 -2.14 0.29
CA ARG A 59 15.33 -2.39 -0.46
C ARG A 59 14.96 -3.86 -0.46
N GLY A 60 13.68 -4.15 -0.61
CA GLY A 60 13.19 -5.51 -0.82
C GLY A 60 13.42 -5.99 -2.25
N ILE A 61 13.83 -7.25 -2.41
CA ILE A 61 13.88 -7.97 -3.68
C ILE A 61 13.14 -9.30 -3.53
N TYR A 62 12.78 -9.97 -4.64
CA TYR A 62 11.97 -11.19 -4.64
C TYR A 62 10.68 -11.04 -3.83
N ALA A 63 9.85 -10.03 -4.19
CA ALA A 63 8.63 -9.67 -3.47
C ALA A 63 8.85 -9.38 -1.95
N GLY A 64 10.08 -8.94 -1.60
CA GLY A 64 10.46 -8.64 -0.23
C GLY A 64 10.89 -9.86 0.60
N ALA A 65 11.07 -11.03 -0.01
CA ALA A 65 11.64 -12.18 0.68
C ALA A 65 13.09 -11.97 1.09
N LEU A 66 13.84 -11.14 0.34
CA LEU A 66 15.22 -10.79 0.63
C LEU A 66 15.36 -9.27 0.74
N LEU A 67 16.30 -8.82 1.57
CA LEU A 67 16.72 -7.43 1.68
C LEU A 67 18.10 -7.26 1.03
N ALA A 68 18.18 -6.35 0.06
CA ALA A 68 19.44 -5.95 -0.56
C ALA A 68 19.87 -4.59 -0.02
N THR A 69 21.13 -4.47 0.40
CA THR A 69 21.75 -3.17 0.62
C THR A 69 22.38 -2.73 -0.70
N VAL A 70 21.97 -1.57 -1.19
CA VAL A 70 22.44 -0.98 -2.45
C VAL A 70 23.13 0.34 -2.18
N GLU A 71 24.18 0.63 -2.93
CA GLU A 71 24.88 1.89 -2.90
C GLU A 71 24.90 2.49 -4.31
N THR A 72 24.68 3.79 -4.43
CA THR A 72 24.75 4.50 -5.69
C THR A 72 25.97 5.43 -5.73
N THR A 73 26.56 5.55 -6.90
CA THR A 73 27.65 6.51 -7.19
C THR A 73 27.14 7.76 -7.92
N GLU A 74 25.83 7.83 -8.18
CA GLU A 74 25.21 8.97 -8.86
C GLU A 74 25.32 10.25 -8.03
N ASP A 75 25.43 11.39 -8.69
CA ASP A 75 25.46 12.70 -8.03
C ASP A 75 24.10 13.03 -7.42
N VAL A 76 23.03 12.69 -8.12
CA VAL A 76 21.64 12.84 -7.66
C VAL A 76 21.02 11.46 -7.46
N VAL A 77 20.49 11.21 -6.26
CA VAL A 77 19.75 9.99 -5.93
C VAL A 77 18.30 10.15 -6.36
N VAL A 78 17.83 9.32 -7.28
CA VAL A 78 16.40 9.28 -7.67
C VAL A 78 15.79 7.98 -7.16
N ALA A 79 14.79 8.09 -6.27
CA ALA A 79 14.27 6.89 -5.60
C ALA A 79 12.79 6.93 -5.24
N THR A 80 12.19 5.74 -5.06
CA THR A 80 10.91 5.61 -4.34
C THR A 80 11.14 5.07 -2.95
N VAL A 81 10.36 5.58 -1.97
CA VAL A 81 10.43 5.23 -0.55
C VAL A 81 9.14 4.52 -0.15
N ARG A 82 9.26 3.34 0.47
CA ARG A 82 8.14 2.62 1.07
C ARG A 82 7.73 3.33 2.35
N THR A 83 6.70 4.14 2.30
CA THR A 83 6.27 4.96 3.44
C THR A 83 5.86 4.12 4.65
N THR A 84 5.32 2.91 4.44
CA THR A 84 4.94 1.96 5.51
C THR A 84 6.12 1.44 6.33
N ALA A 85 7.34 1.52 5.81
CA ALA A 85 8.56 1.10 6.51
C ALA A 85 9.16 2.18 7.43
N PHE A 86 8.57 3.38 7.45
CA PHE A 86 9.06 4.53 8.24
C PHE A 86 7.96 5.07 9.14
N GLU A 87 8.35 5.52 10.33
CA GLU A 87 7.42 6.21 11.21
C GLU A 87 7.14 7.62 10.70
N GLY A 88 5.86 8.04 10.77
CA GLY A 88 5.46 9.39 10.42
C GLY A 88 6.03 10.40 11.43
N VAL A 89 6.54 11.51 10.92
CA VAL A 89 6.99 12.62 11.77
C VAL A 89 5.80 13.33 12.42
N ALA A 90 6.00 13.85 13.61
CA ALA A 90 5.00 14.67 14.27
C ALA A 90 4.78 15.97 13.49
N SER A 91 3.51 16.43 13.47
CA SER A 91 3.17 17.74 12.91
C SER A 91 3.84 18.83 13.72
N ILE A 92 4.45 19.81 13.05
CA ILE A 92 4.99 21.03 13.68
C ILE A 92 4.07 22.20 13.40
N GLU A 93 4.00 23.17 14.30
CA GLU A 93 3.11 24.34 14.18
C GLU A 93 3.58 25.36 13.12
N ALA A 94 4.86 25.34 12.77
CA ALA A 94 5.42 26.27 11.79
C ALA A 94 5.15 25.79 10.35
N ALA A 95 4.40 26.59 9.59
CA ALA A 95 4.22 26.36 8.16
C ALA A 95 5.47 26.79 7.38
N ALA A 96 5.94 25.94 6.45
CA ALA A 96 6.95 26.34 5.48
C ALA A 96 6.33 27.29 4.42
N PRO A 97 7.10 28.20 3.81
CA PRO A 97 6.63 28.99 2.69
C PRO A 97 6.28 28.08 1.50
N ILE A 98 5.25 28.46 0.76
CA ILE A 98 4.83 27.79 -0.48
C ILE A 98 5.19 28.68 -1.64
N GLU A 99 6.02 28.18 -2.54
CA GLU A 99 6.44 28.89 -3.75
C GLU A 99 5.79 28.26 -4.98
N PRO A 100 5.12 29.04 -5.85
CA PRO A 100 4.54 28.51 -7.07
C PRO A 100 5.65 28.24 -8.11
N VAL A 101 5.57 27.10 -8.77
CA VAL A 101 6.42 26.73 -9.91
C VAL A 101 5.61 26.64 -11.19
N ALA A 102 6.25 26.91 -12.34
CA ALA A 102 5.59 26.79 -13.64
C ALA A 102 5.35 25.32 -13.98
N CYS A 103 4.10 24.95 -14.25
CA CYS A 103 3.80 23.59 -14.71
C CYS A 103 4.16 23.47 -16.20
N PRO A 104 4.87 22.43 -16.63
CA PRO A 104 5.09 22.13 -18.03
C PRO A 104 3.77 21.92 -18.79
N ASP A 105 3.80 22.11 -20.10
CA ASP A 105 2.64 21.80 -20.95
C ASP A 105 2.26 20.31 -20.83
N ALA A 106 0.97 20.04 -20.91
CA ALA A 106 0.47 18.67 -20.83
C ALA A 106 1.00 17.85 -22.03
N ASN A 107 1.40 16.62 -21.75
CA ASN A 107 1.75 15.65 -22.79
C ASN A 107 0.53 15.34 -23.66
N GLU A 108 0.68 15.33 -24.99
CA GLU A 108 -0.40 15.04 -25.92
C GLU A 108 -0.85 13.56 -25.88
N ASP A 109 0.01 12.64 -25.39
CA ASP A 109 -0.23 11.20 -25.36
C ASP A 109 -1.20 10.77 -24.23
N ALA A 110 -1.36 11.56 -23.19
CA ALA A 110 -2.20 11.25 -22.05
C ALA A 110 -3.01 12.46 -21.60
N GLN A 111 -4.32 12.27 -21.41
CA GLN A 111 -5.21 13.32 -20.92
C GLN A 111 -5.99 12.82 -19.71
N PHE A 112 -6.10 13.69 -18.70
CA PHE A 112 -6.99 13.45 -17.60
C PHE A 112 -8.45 13.63 -18.06
N VAL A 113 -9.25 12.58 -17.91
CA VAL A 113 -10.68 12.64 -18.28
C VAL A 113 -11.53 12.98 -17.06
N LYS A 114 -11.42 12.17 -16.01
CA LYS A 114 -12.15 12.36 -14.74
C LYS A 114 -11.56 11.52 -13.64
N PHE A 115 -11.76 11.94 -12.41
CA PHE A 115 -11.58 11.14 -11.21
C PHE A 115 -12.96 10.67 -10.72
N THR A 116 -13.09 9.39 -10.42
CA THR A 116 -14.32 8.84 -9.82
C THR A 116 -13.90 8.24 -8.47
N GLU A 117 -14.30 8.91 -7.41
CA GLU A 117 -14.04 8.47 -6.04
C GLU A 117 -15.22 7.66 -5.53
N VAL A 118 -14.95 6.53 -4.93
CA VAL A 118 -15.95 5.78 -4.17
C VAL A 118 -15.99 6.41 -2.78
N GLN A 119 -17.05 7.16 -2.51
CA GLN A 119 -17.26 7.71 -1.17
C GLN A 119 -17.55 6.57 -0.20
N SER A 120 -16.80 6.52 0.88
CA SER A 120 -16.96 5.55 1.96
C SER A 120 -16.82 6.28 3.30
N ASP A 121 -17.70 5.97 4.23
CA ASP A 121 -17.59 6.46 5.62
C ASP A 121 -16.52 5.70 6.42
N ARG A 122 -15.93 4.63 5.84
CA ARG A 122 -14.87 3.84 6.44
C ARG A 122 -13.51 4.54 6.31
N PRO A 123 -12.58 4.29 7.25
CA PRO A 123 -11.23 4.80 7.14
C PRO A 123 -10.55 4.38 5.84
N GLU A 124 -9.71 5.26 5.29
CA GLU A 124 -8.88 4.95 4.13
C GLU A 124 -7.93 3.78 4.43
N LEU A 125 -7.90 2.78 3.53
CA LEU A 125 -7.15 1.53 3.71
C LEU A 125 -5.66 1.73 3.99
N VAL A 126 -5.04 2.74 3.37
CA VAL A 126 -3.60 3.01 3.53
C VAL A 126 -3.24 3.68 4.85
N SER A 127 -4.19 4.35 5.52
CA SER A 127 -3.98 5.09 6.77
C SER A 127 -4.69 4.46 7.97
N ALA A 128 -5.50 3.42 7.74
CA ALA A 128 -6.29 2.78 8.78
C ALA A 128 -5.41 2.10 9.82
N LYS A 129 -5.76 2.27 11.11
CA LYS A 129 -5.11 1.57 12.22
C LYS A 129 -5.55 0.11 12.33
N VAL A 130 -6.78 -0.18 11.93
CA VAL A 130 -7.37 -1.53 11.94
C VAL A 130 -7.89 -1.83 10.55
N VAL A 131 -7.52 -2.99 10.03
CA VAL A 131 -7.98 -3.48 8.73
C VAL A 131 -8.52 -4.89 8.90
N VAL A 132 -9.72 -5.12 8.39
CA VAL A 132 -10.26 -6.47 8.20
C VAL A 132 -10.26 -6.78 6.71
N ALA A 133 -9.78 -7.95 6.32
CA ALA A 133 -9.62 -8.29 4.91
C ALA A 133 -10.20 -9.66 4.58
N GLY A 134 -10.85 -9.72 3.41
CA GLY A 134 -11.48 -10.92 2.91
C GLY A 134 -10.78 -11.52 1.70
N GLY A 135 -10.70 -12.84 1.68
CA GLY A 135 -10.23 -13.61 0.54
C GLY A 135 -11.34 -14.42 -0.12
N ARG A 136 -10.94 -15.22 -1.11
CA ARG A 136 -11.84 -16.17 -1.79
C ARG A 136 -12.55 -17.14 -0.83
N GLY A 137 -11.96 -17.39 0.34
CA GLY A 137 -12.56 -18.28 1.37
C GLY A 137 -13.83 -17.73 2.00
N LEU A 138 -14.19 -16.46 1.78
CA LEU A 138 -15.52 -15.92 2.14
C LEU A 138 -16.61 -16.31 1.14
N ILE A 139 -16.23 -16.90 0.01
CA ILE A 139 -17.04 -17.60 -1.00
C ILE A 139 -17.92 -16.66 -1.85
N ASP A 140 -18.73 -15.79 -1.24
CA ASP A 140 -19.75 -14.99 -1.92
C ASP A 140 -19.95 -13.59 -1.27
N GLU A 141 -20.88 -12.83 -1.83
CA GLU A 141 -21.27 -11.51 -1.34
C GLU A 141 -21.76 -11.54 0.12
N THR A 142 -22.38 -12.65 0.55
CA THR A 142 -22.90 -12.78 1.93
C THR A 142 -21.76 -12.87 2.94
N GLY A 143 -20.65 -13.53 2.57
CA GLY A 143 -19.44 -13.58 3.37
C GLY A 143 -18.75 -12.23 3.44
N PHE A 144 -18.66 -11.50 2.31
CA PHE A 144 -18.12 -10.14 2.29
C PHE A 144 -19.01 -9.16 3.07
N LYS A 145 -20.32 -9.28 3.02
CA LYS A 145 -21.22 -8.47 3.84
C LYS A 145 -20.99 -8.69 5.34
N ALA A 146 -20.76 -9.92 5.78
CA ALA A 146 -20.40 -10.19 7.18
C ALA A 146 -19.06 -9.56 7.58
N LEU A 147 -18.09 -9.51 6.66
CA LEU A 147 -16.81 -8.82 6.85
C LEU A 147 -17.02 -7.31 6.99
N GLU A 148 -17.87 -6.71 6.15
CA GLU A 148 -18.20 -5.30 6.19
C GLU A 148 -18.92 -4.90 7.48
N GLU A 149 -19.88 -5.72 7.92
CA GLU A 149 -20.58 -5.52 9.20
C GLU A 149 -19.61 -5.58 10.40
N LEU A 150 -18.62 -6.47 10.37
CA LEU A 150 -17.57 -6.50 11.37
C LEU A 150 -16.71 -5.22 11.31
N ALA A 151 -16.31 -4.79 10.11
CA ALA A 151 -15.52 -3.59 9.93
C ALA A 151 -16.22 -2.35 10.49
N ASP A 152 -17.49 -2.17 10.14
CA ASP A 152 -18.32 -1.05 10.59
C ASP A 152 -18.46 -1.05 12.11
N GLY A 153 -18.65 -2.24 12.71
CA GLY A 153 -18.79 -2.38 14.16
C GLY A 153 -17.55 -2.02 14.98
N ILE A 154 -16.35 -2.06 14.36
CA ILE A 154 -15.08 -1.74 15.05
C ILE A 154 -14.35 -0.52 14.46
N GLY A 155 -14.96 0.16 13.49
CA GLY A 155 -14.35 1.31 12.81
C GLY A 155 -13.10 0.96 12.00
N ALA A 156 -13.08 -0.23 11.38
CA ALA A 156 -11.97 -0.71 10.58
C ALA A 156 -12.13 -0.36 9.09
N ALA A 157 -11.02 -0.29 8.38
CA ALA A 157 -11.06 -0.33 6.91
C ALA A 157 -11.26 -1.76 6.42
N VAL A 158 -11.82 -1.90 5.22
CA VAL A 158 -11.99 -3.21 4.55
C VAL A 158 -10.93 -3.37 3.47
N GLY A 159 -10.25 -4.52 3.51
CA GLY A 159 -9.31 -4.95 2.48
C GLY A 159 -9.76 -6.24 1.80
N ALA A 160 -9.14 -6.56 0.67
CA ALA A 160 -9.44 -7.79 -0.06
C ALA A 160 -8.20 -8.35 -0.78
N THR A 161 -8.23 -9.64 -1.07
CA THR A 161 -7.24 -10.23 -1.97
C THR A 161 -7.57 -9.91 -3.42
N ARG A 162 -6.55 -9.94 -4.30
CA ARG A 162 -6.74 -9.81 -5.75
C ARG A 162 -7.78 -10.79 -6.28
N THR A 163 -7.75 -12.05 -5.86
CA THR A 163 -8.71 -13.05 -6.30
C THR A 163 -10.16 -12.67 -5.98
N ALA A 164 -10.41 -12.08 -4.81
CA ALA A 164 -11.75 -11.63 -4.45
C ALA A 164 -12.22 -10.46 -5.33
N VAL A 165 -11.32 -9.54 -5.66
CA VAL A 165 -11.58 -8.44 -6.60
C VAL A 165 -11.85 -8.98 -8.02
N ASP A 166 -11.00 -9.87 -8.51
CA ASP A 166 -11.14 -10.49 -9.84
C ASP A 166 -12.46 -11.29 -9.97
N MET A 167 -12.99 -11.83 -8.87
CA MET A 167 -14.30 -12.49 -8.80
C MET A 167 -15.48 -11.51 -8.70
N GLY A 168 -15.23 -10.21 -8.61
CA GLY A 168 -16.27 -9.19 -8.49
C GLY A 168 -16.94 -9.11 -7.11
N LEU A 169 -16.36 -9.74 -6.07
CA LEU A 169 -16.92 -9.76 -4.73
C LEU A 169 -16.73 -8.43 -3.98
N CYS A 170 -15.80 -7.58 -4.44
CA CYS A 170 -15.49 -6.31 -3.81
C CYS A 170 -14.83 -5.34 -4.81
N PRO A 171 -14.82 -4.02 -4.52
CA PRO A 171 -14.18 -3.03 -5.37
C PRO A 171 -12.66 -3.21 -5.46
N ASN A 172 -12.08 -2.79 -6.59
CA ASN A 172 -10.62 -2.82 -6.80
C ASN A 172 -9.83 -2.00 -5.76
N ASP A 173 -10.42 -0.93 -5.25
CA ASP A 173 -9.79 -0.05 -4.25
C ASP A 173 -9.53 -0.74 -2.89
N TRP A 174 -10.15 -1.90 -2.65
CA TRP A 174 -9.91 -2.71 -1.45
C TRP A 174 -8.73 -3.68 -1.62
N GLN A 175 -8.15 -3.77 -2.82
CA GLN A 175 -7.08 -4.72 -3.06
C GLN A 175 -5.83 -4.41 -2.25
N VAL A 176 -5.41 -5.38 -1.44
CA VAL A 176 -4.16 -5.38 -0.66
C VAL A 176 -3.18 -6.37 -1.28
N GLY A 177 -1.93 -5.95 -1.42
CA GLY A 177 -0.87 -6.82 -1.94
C GLY A 177 0.09 -6.09 -2.87
N GLN A 178 0.95 -6.85 -3.51
CA GLN A 178 2.02 -6.36 -4.40
C GLN A 178 1.49 -5.49 -5.56
N THR A 179 0.33 -5.83 -6.11
CA THR A 179 -0.34 -5.11 -7.21
C THR A 179 -1.50 -4.23 -6.73
N GLY A 180 -1.75 -4.20 -5.44
CA GLY A 180 -2.72 -3.34 -4.77
C GLY A 180 -2.06 -2.35 -3.83
N LYS A 181 -2.76 -2.04 -2.74
CA LYS A 181 -2.25 -1.16 -1.69
C LYS A 181 -1.33 -1.93 -0.74
N MET A 182 -0.21 -1.32 -0.36
CA MET A 182 0.65 -1.78 0.72
C MET A 182 0.27 -1.02 1.98
N ILE A 183 0.04 -1.75 3.07
CA ILE A 183 -0.52 -1.21 4.31
C ILE A 183 0.28 -1.62 5.53
N ALA A 184 0.26 -0.77 6.57
CA ALA A 184 0.94 -1.01 7.84
C ALA A 184 0.00 -0.72 9.03
N PRO A 185 -1.14 -1.42 9.16
CA PRO A 185 -2.05 -1.21 10.26
C PRO A 185 -1.46 -1.70 11.59
N GLN A 186 -2.01 -1.22 12.69
CA GLN A 186 -1.71 -1.78 14.01
C GLN A 186 -2.30 -3.19 14.18
N LEU A 187 -3.46 -3.45 13.54
CA LEU A 187 -4.12 -4.75 13.52
C LEU A 187 -4.61 -5.06 12.10
N TYR A 188 -4.17 -6.17 11.56
CA TYR A 188 -4.67 -6.76 10.33
C TYR A 188 -5.36 -8.08 10.61
N MET A 189 -6.61 -8.23 10.21
CA MET A 189 -7.40 -9.46 10.39
C MET A 189 -7.74 -10.05 9.02
N ALA A 190 -7.23 -11.23 8.73
CA ALA A 190 -7.41 -11.96 7.48
C ALA A 190 -8.49 -13.03 7.61
N PHE A 191 -9.54 -12.99 6.79
CA PHE A 191 -10.62 -13.96 6.78
C PHE A 191 -10.72 -14.68 5.44
N GLY A 192 -10.51 -15.99 5.44
CA GLY A 192 -10.55 -16.81 4.22
C GLY A 192 -9.47 -16.41 3.20
N ILE A 193 -8.31 -16.03 3.67
CA ILE A 193 -7.14 -15.63 2.88
C ILE A 193 -6.07 -16.70 3.01
N SER A 194 -5.69 -17.33 1.90
CA SER A 194 -4.68 -18.39 1.89
C SER A 194 -3.26 -17.91 2.20
N GLY A 195 -2.95 -16.63 1.99
CA GLY A 195 -1.60 -16.11 2.27
C GLY A 195 -0.60 -16.24 1.12
N ALA A 196 -1.06 -16.12 -0.13
CA ALA A 196 -0.16 -16.05 -1.27
C ALA A 196 0.87 -14.91 -1.09
N ILE A 197 2.12 -15.13 -1.53
CA ILE A 197 3.25 -14.20 -1.37
C ILE A 197 2.90 -12.79 -1.85
N GLN A 198 2.12 -12.67 -2.93
CA GLN A 198 1.71 -11.39 -3.47
C GLN A 198 0.80 -10.61 -2.51
N HIS A 199 -0.03 -11.30 -1.73
CA HIS A 199 -0.89 -10.68 -0.72
C HIS A 199 -0.09 -10.34 0.54
N THR A 200 0.68 -11.29 1.07
CA THR A 200 1.47 -11.10 2.29
C THR A 200 2.52 -10.01 2.14
N ALA A 201 3.04 -9.78 0.92
CA ALA A 201 3.92 -8.64 0.63
C ALA A 201 3.28 -7.28 0.96
N GLY A 202 1.95 -7.17 0.85
CA GLY A 202 1.21 -5.94 1.13
C GLY A 202 0.91 -5.67 2.61
N ILE A 203 1.14 -6.65 3.50
CA ILE A 203 0.82 -6.58 4.93
C ILE A 203 2.01 -6.80 5.86
N LYS A 204 3.22 -6.93 5.31
CA LYS A 204 4.45 -7.22 6.06
C LYS A 204 4.73 -6.23 7.20
N ASP A 205 4.32 -4.99 7.03
CA ASP A 205 4.57 -3.90 7.98
C ASP A 205 3.44 -3.78 9.01
N ALA A 206 2.41 -4.65 8.97
CA ALA A 206 1.36 -4.72 10.00
C ALA A 206 1.98 -5.10 11.35
N LYS A 207 1.52 -4.48 12.44
CA LYS A 207 2.07 -4.74 13.78
C LYS A 207 1.57 -6.06 14.38
N VAL A 208 0.30 -6.39 14.13
CA VAL A 208 -0.33 -7.66 14.55
C VAL A 208 -1.15 -8.20 13.38
N ILE A 209 -0.96 -9.46 13.07
CA ILE A 209 -1.70 -10.18 12.05
C ILE A 209 -2.51 -11.31 12.72
N VAL A 210 -3.82 -11.28 12.52
CA VAL A 210 -4.75 -12.35 12.92
C VAL A 210 -5.26 -13.03 11.67
N ALA A 211 -5.19 -14.35 11.60
CA ALA A 211 -5.63 -15.13 10.46
C ALA A 211 -6.74 -16.11 10.82
N VAL A 212 -7.77 -16.19 9.98
CA VAL A 212 -8.86 -17.16 10.07
C VAL A 212 -9.00 -17.82 8.70
N ASP A 213 -8.71 -19.11 8.64
CA ASP A 213 -8.89 -19.91 7.44
C ASP A 213 -9.33 -21.33 7.80
N LYS A 214 -10.04 -22.01 6.91
CA LYS A 214 -10.48 -23.42 7.11
C LYS A 214 -9.34 -24.41 6.94
N ASP A 215 -8.36 -24.08 6.10
CA ASP A 215 -7.22 -24.91 5.83
C ASP A 215 -6.13 -24.66 6.89
N PRO A 216 -5.83 -25.64 7.75
CA PRO A 216 -4.79 -25.48 8.78
C PRO A 216 -3.39 -25.31 8.19
N GLU A 217 -3.17 -25.72 6.93
CA GLU A 217 -1.90 -25.60 6.22
C GLU A 217 -1.82 -24.31 5.36
N ALA A 218 -2.80 -23.40 5.48
CA ALA A 218 -2.78 -22.16 4.72
C ALA A 218 -1.55 -21.32 5.06
N PRO A 219 -0.75 -20.87 4.06
CA PRO A 219 0.48 -20.10 4.27
C PRO A 219 0.29 -18.79 5.06
N ILE A 220 -0.94 -18.28 5.17
CA ILE A 220 -1.23 -17.10 5.98
C ILE A 220 -0.86 -17.31 7.46
N PHE A 221 -0.95 -18.54 7.97
CA PHE A 221 -0.60 -18.86 9.34
C PHE A 221 0.90 -18.76 9.62
N GLU A 222 1.76 -18.85 8.60
CA GLU A 222 3.22 -18.67 8.76
C GLU A 222 3.59 -17.21 9.08
N VAL A 223 2.74 -16.24 8.72
CA VAL A 223 2.97 -14.81 8.95
C VAL A 223 2.05 -14.21 10.01
N ALA A 224 1.09 -14.99 10.53
CA ALA A 224 0.12 -14.56 11.52
C ALA A 224 0.68 -14.67 12.95
N ASP A 225 0.43 -13.64 13.77
CA ASP A 225 0.70 -13.69 15.21
C ASP A 225 -0.34 -14.56 15.95
N TYR A 226 -1.58 -14.58 15.44
CA TYR A 226 -2.67 -15.38 15.96
C TYR A 226 -3.42 -16.07 14.81
N GLY A 227 -3.66 -17.36 14.93
CA GLY A 227 -4.38 -18.16 13.95
C GLY A 227 -5.61 -18.86 14.54
N LEU A 228 -6.68 -18.90 13.76
CA LEU A 228 -7.88 -19.68 14.06
C LEU A 228 -8.28 -20.53 12.86
N VAL A 229 -8.26 -21.84 13.01
CA VAL A 229 -8.75 -22.75 11.96
C VAL A 229 -10.28 -22.84 12.07
N ALA A 230 -10.96 -22.04 11.21
CA ALA A 230 -12.41 -21.93 11.23
C ALA A 230 -12.95 -21.33 9.92
N ASP A 231 -14.28 -21.31 9.77
CA ASP A 231 -14.94 -20.58 8.69
C ASP A 231 -14.83 -19.06 8.87
N GLY A 232 -14.30 -18.37 7.85
CA GLY A 232 -14.09 -16.92 7.89
C GLY A 232 -15.38 -16.12 8.05
N ALA A 233 -16.42 -16.46 7.29
CA ALA A 233 -17.70 -15.74 7.33
C ALA A 233 -18.46 -15.96 8.65
N GLU A 234 -18.46 -17.19 9.18
CA GLU A 234 -19.05 -17.49 10.49
C GLU A 234 -18.30 -16.76 11.62
N THR A 235 -16.98 -16.72 11.53
CA THR A 235 -16.14 -16.01 12.50
C THR A 235 -16.39 -14.50 12.45
N CYS A 236 -16.54 -13.89 11.27
CA CYS A 236 -16.92 -12.49 11.14
C CYS A 236 -18.24 -12.18 11.85
N ARG A 237 -19.29 -13.00 11.61
CA ARG A 237 -20.60 -12.84 12.27
C ARG A 237 -20.51 -12.97 13.78
N ALA A 238 -19.76 -13.97 14.26
CA ALA A 238 -19.58 -14.20 15.69
C ALA A 238 -18.83 -13.06 16.39
N LEU A 239 -17.81 -12.50 15.73
CA LEU A 239 -17.07 -11.34 16.24
C LEU A 239 -17.92 -10.07 16.22
N ALA A 240 -18.62 -9.78 15.12
CA ALA A 240 -19.53 -8.64 15.03
C ALA A 240 -20.58 -8.68 16.14
N ALA A 241 -21.21 -9.82 16.39
CA ALA A 241 -22.18 -9.98 17.47
C ALA A 241 -21.60 -9.79 18.89
N LYS A 242 -20.31 -10.10 19.09
CA LYS A 242 -19.65 -9.91 20.39
C LYS A 242 -19.18 -8.47 20.62
N LEU A 243 -18.81 -7.77 19.56
CA LEU A 243 -18.22 -6.42 19.62
C LEU A 243 -19.28 -5.32 19.49
N ALA A 244 -20.47 -5.63 19.01
CA ALA A 244 -21.62 -4.72 18.91
C ALA A 244 -22.29 -4.38 20.27
N LYS A 245 -21.52 -4.40 21.37
CA LYS A 245 -22.03 -4.09 22.72
C LYS A 245 -21.76 -2.66 23.13
#